data_2ce7b564c158c6cba098208a3de6195d
#
_entry.id   2ce7b564c158c6cba098208a3de6195d
#
_cell.length_a   1.000
_cell.length_b   1.000
_cell.length_c   1.000
_cell.angle_alpha   90.00
_cell.angle_beta   90.00
_cell.angle_gamma   90.00
#
_symmetry.space_group_name_H-M   'P 1'
#
loop_
_entity.id
_entity.type
_entity.pdbx_description
1 polymer ?
#
loop_
_entity_poly.entity_id
_entity_poly.type
_entity_poly.pdbx_seq_one_letter_code
_entity_poly.pdbx_strand_id
1 'polypeptide(L)'
;NKTTKELVEIAKEGSGSSCRSFYKLAAWLEDGSVEELECSLDFGMMVLVVNEDRKKISSRVAMERCVQTSTTFDAWVEKAKSDFVLMKEALKEADFKKIGEITESNALAMHGTTSTSTPSFSFLTEESYMAMDIVKELRSKGYRCYFTMDAGPNVKVLYLREDQDKLYEEISKLWKKKIILCME
;
A
#
# COMPACT_ATOMS: atom_id res chain seq x y z
N ASN A 1 23.29 6.26 23.29
CA ASN A 1 22.11 5.57 22.75
C ASN A 1 21.21 6.63 22.08
N LYS A 2 20.76 6.35 20.86
CA LYS A 2 19.84 7.21 20.13
C LYS A 2 18.40 6.84 20.48
N THR A 3 17.52 7.84 20.52
CA THR A 3 16.08 7.63 20.66
C THR A 3 15.50 7.07 19.36
N THR A 4 14.30 6.45 19.43
CA THR A 4 13.58 5.98 18.23
C THR A 4 13.41 7.11 17.21
N LYS A 5 13.07 8.30 17.66
CA LYS A 5 12.90 9.49 16.79
C LYS A 5 14.19 9.85 16.04
N GLU A 6 15.35 9.84 16.73
CA GLU A 6 16.65 10.09 16.09
C GLU A 6 17.02 8.99 15.09
N LEU A 7 16.68 7.73 15.38
CA LEU A 7 16.90 6.61 14.45
C LEU A 7 16.02 6.72 13.21
N VAL A 8 14.77 7.13 13.36
CA VAL A 8 13.84 7.39 12.25
C VAL A 8 14.39 8.47 11.32
N GLU A 9 14.87 9.59 11.86
CA GLU A 9 15.43 10.67 11.05
C GLU A 9 16.67 10.20 10.25
N ILE A 10 17.56 9.45 10.87
CA ILE A 10 18.74 8.86 10.18
C ILE A 10 18.30 7.88 9.09
N ALA A 11 17.31 7.04 9.37
CA ALA A 11 16.83 6.04 8.42
C ALA A 11 16.20 6.68 7.17
N LYS A 12 15.55 7.83 7.32
CA LYS A 12 14.96 8.60 6.21
C LYS A 12 15.99 9.05 5.17
N GLU A 13 17.23 9.34 5.59
CA GLU A 13 18.32 9.71 4.66
C GLU A 13 18.64 8.58 3.68
N GLY A 14 18.54 7.32 4.11
CA GLY A 14 18.77 6.15 3.25
C GLY A 14 17.58 5.83 2.36
N SER A 15 16.38 5.83 2.92
CA SER A 15 15.11 5.60 2.20
C SER A 15 13.95 6.13 3.00
N GLY A 16 13.07 6.92 2.38
CA GLY A 16 11.86 7.41 3.04
C GLY A 16 10.98 6.29 3.61
N SER A 17 11.00 5.10 3.01
CA SER A 17 10.22 3.97 3.52
C SER A 17 10.81 3.30 4.76
N SER A 18 12.08 3.50 5.08
CA SER A 18 12.73 2.84 6.23
C SER A 18 12.24 3.36 7.58
N CYS A 19 11.69 4.58 7.65
CA CYS A 19 11.10 5.10 8.88
C CYS A 19 9.93 4.21 9.40
N ARG A 20 9.25 3.49 8.51
CA ARG A 20 8.16 2.57 8.88
C ARG A 20 8.64 1.36 9.72
N SER A 21 9.92 1.04 9.67
CA SER A 21 10.49 -0.09 10.43
C SER A 21 10.58 0.15 11.93
N PHE A 22 10.32 1.36 12.40
CA PHE A 22 10.41 1.74 13.81
C PHE A 22 9.05 1.82 14.51
N TYR A 23 7.97 1.80 13.76
CA TYR A 23 6.61 1.91 14.27
C TYR A 23 5.71 0.86 13.64
N LYS A 24 4.73 0.38 14.37
CA LYS A 24 3.72 -0.56 13.85
C LYS A 24 2.89 0.11 12.74
N LEU A 25 2.49 1.36 12.97
CA LEU A 25 1.85 2.23 11.99
C LEU A 25 2.56 3.58 12.01
N ALA A 26 3.02 4.03 10.87
CA ALA A 26 3.75 5.29 10.73
C ALA A 26 3.09 6.21 9.71
N ALA A 27 2.94 7.47 10.04
CA ALA A 27 2.55 8.52 9.13
C ALA A 27 3.75 9.41 8.81
N TRP A 28 3.94 9.68 7.52
CA TRP A 28 4.92 10.65 7.05
C TRP A 28 4.19 11.94 6.70
N LEU A 29 4.51 13.02 7.43
CA LEU A 29 3.83 14.30 7.32
C LEU A 29 4.44 15.19 6.22
N GLU A 30 3.72 16.24 5.82
CA GLU A 30 4.17 17.17 4.77
C GLU A 30 5.47 17.90 5.15
N ASP A 31 5.70 18.19 6.43
CA ASP A 31 6.93 18.79 6.94
C ASP A 31 8.13 17.81 6.95
N GLY A 32 7.90 16.58 6.50
CA GLY A 32 8.89 15.51 6.46
C GLY A 32 9.08 14.79 7.79
N SER A 33 8.37 15.15 8.86
CA SER A 33 8.39 14.42 10.12
C SER A 33 7.64 13.09 10.02
N VAL A 34 7.92 12.17 10.94
CA VAL A 34 7.25 10.88 11.04
C VAL A 34 6.62 10.76 12.42
N GLU A 35 5.34 10.44 12.46
CA GLU A 35 4.63 10.14 13.69
C GLU A 35 4.16 8.68 13.73
N GLU A 36 4.10 8.12 14.93
CA GLU A 36 3.45 6.84 15.17
C GLU A 36 1.94 7.04 15.25
N LEU A 37 1.19 6.16 14.59
CA LEU A 37 -0.27 6.13 14.68
C LEU A 37 -0.72 4.93 15.51
N GLU A 38 -1.69 5.15 16.36
CA GLU A 38 -2.31 4.10 17.18
C GLU A 38 -3.58 3.57 16.51
N CYS A 39 -3.76 2.26 16.58
CA CYS A 39 -4.99 1.58 16.18
C CYS A 39 -5.15 0.31 17.03
N SER A 40 -6.37 0.05 17.49
CA SER A 40 -6.67 -1.17 18.25
C SER A 40 -6.82 -2.43 17.37
N LEU A 41 -6.92 -2.27 16.06
CA LEU A 41 -6.99 -3.40 15.13
C LEU A 41 -5.62 -4.05 14.96
N ASP A 42 -5.61 -5.37 14.91
CA ASP A 42 -4.44 -6.15 14.58
C ASP A 42 -4.45 -6.50 13.09
N PHE A 43 -3.62 -5.78 12.33
CA PHE A 43 -3.52 -5.95 10.89
C PHE A 43 -2.60 -7.11 10.52
N GLY A 44 -3.01 -7.87 9.52
CA GLY A 44 -2.15 -8.77 8.78
C GLY A 44 -1.95 -8.27 7.35
N MET A 45 -0.86 -8.64 6.75
CA MET A 45 -0.57 -8.38 5.34
C MET A 45 0.03 -9.60 4.67
N MET A 46 -0.39 -9.89 3.44
CA MET A 46 0.27 -10.87 2.58
C MET A 46 0.52 -10.28 1.20
N VAL A 47 1.53 -10.79 0.52
CA VAL A 47 1.88 -10.35 -0.83
C VAL A 47 1.58 -11.45 -1.82
N LEU A 48 0.71 -11.17 -2.79
CA LEU A 48 0.51 -11.98 -3.97
C LEU A 48 1.61 -11.61 -4.98
N VAL A 49 2.58 -12.50 -5.14
CA VAL A 49 3.77 -12.21 -5.95
C VAL A 49 3.41 -12.40 -7.42
N VAL A 50 3.37 -11.31 -8.14
CA VAL A 50 3.15 -11.28 -9.60
C VAL A 50 4.48 -11.49 -10.31
N ASN A 51 5.51 -10.73 -9.90
CA ASN A 51 6.84 -10.80 -10.47
C ASN A 51 7.91 -10.54 -9.40
N GLU A 52 8.97 -11.35 -9.40
CA GLU A 52 10.15 -11.21 -8.54
C GLU A 52 11.32 -10.53 -9.27
N ASP A 53 11.21 -10.28 -10.56
CA ASP A 53 12.27 -9.66 -11.35
C ASP A 53 12.50 -8.20 -10.98
N ARG A 54 13.72 -7.75 -11.30
CA ARG A 54 14.08 -6.35 -11.11
C ARG A 54 13.25 -5.46 -12.05
N LYS A 55 12.63 -4.42 -11.50
CA LYS A 55 11.82 -3.44 -12.25
C LYS A 55 12.63 -2.81 -13.38
N LYS A 56 12.03 -2.65 -14.55
CA LYS A 56 12.64 -1.94 -15.70
C LYS A 56 12.90 -0.47 -15.41
N ILE A 57 12.06 0.13 -14.56
CA ILE A 57 12.16 1.54 -14.12
C ILE A 57 12.14 1.57 -12.59
N SER A 58 13.05 2.31 -11.97
CA SER A 58 13.03 2.48 -10.51
C SER A 58 11.82 3.29 -10.07
N SER A 59 11.32 3.04 -8.86
CA SER A 59 10.20 3.81 -8.32
C SER A 59 10.49 5.32 -8.27
N ARG A 60 11.73 5.71 -7.94
CA ARG A 60 12.15 7.12 -7.92
C ARG A 60 12.01 7.78 -9.29
N VAL A 61 12.62 7.19 -10.33
CA VAL A 61 12.56 7.72 -11.70
C VAL A 61 11.13 7.76 -12.22
N ALA A 62 10.35 6.73 -11.92
CA ALA A 62 8.95 6.66 -12.31
C ALA A 62 8.11 7.77 -11.67
N MET A 63 8.23 7.96 -10.36
CA MET A 63 7.48 9.01 -9.65
C MET A 63 7.94 10.40 -10.04
N GLU A 64 9.24 10.63 -10.28
CA GLU A 64 9.74 11.89 -10.82
C GLU A 64 9.10 12.22 -12.17
N ARG A 65 8.97 11.24 -13.07
CA ARG A 65 8.25 11.42 -14.33
C ARG A 65 6.77 11.78 -14.09
N CYS A 66 6.09 11.14 -13.14
CA CYS A 66 4.71 11.48 -12.82
C CYS A 66 4.59 12.92 -12.32
N VAL A 67 5.48 13.37 -11.43
CA VAL A 67 5.53 14.76 -10.95
C VAL A 67 5.67 15.75 -12.11
N GLN A 68 6.55 15.44 -13.06
CA GLN A 68 6.88 16.37 -14.15
C GLN A 68 5.85 16.37 -15.29
N THR A 69 5.15 15.27 -15.53
CA THR A 69 4.42 15.09 -16.78
C THR A 69 2.99 14.54 -16.65
N SER A 70 2.60 13.99 -15.49
CA SER A 70 1.26 13.43 -15.35
C SER A 70 0.21 14.53 -15.19
N THR A 71 -0.83 14.48 -16.02
CA THR A 71 -1.93 15.45 -15.96
C THR A 71 -2.86 15.26 -14.76
N THR A 72 -2.72 14.16 -14.02
CA THR A 72 -3.53 13.85 -12.84
C THR A 72 -2.72 13.87 -11.54
N PHE A 73 -1.43 14.25 -11.58
CA PHE A 73 -0.57 14.20 -10.41
C PHE A 73 -1.06 15.12 -9.29
N ASP A 74 -1.36 16.38 -9.60
CA ASP A 74 -1.82 17.36 -8.60
C ASP A 74 -3.15 16.93 -7.96
N ALA A 75 -4.08 16.41 -8.76
CA ALA A 75 -5.34 15.89 -8.27
C ALA A 75 -5.14 14.67 -7.35
N TRP A 76 -4.16 13.82 -7.64
CA TRP A 76 -3.79 12.72 -6.75
C TRP A 76 -3.18 13.23 -5.44
N VAL A 77 -2.34 14.25 -5.47
CA VAL A 77 -1.76 14.84 -4.26
C VAL A 77 -2.86 15.37 -3.33
N GLU A 78 -3.82 16.13 -3.87
CA GLU A 78 -4.95 16.65 -3.07
C GLU A 78 -5.82 15.51 -2.53
N LYS A 79 -6.07 14.47 -3.34
CA LYS A 79 -6.74 13.26 -2.86
C LYS A 79 -5.96 12.60 -1.73
N ALA A 80 -4.65 12.44 -1.86
CA ALA A 80 -3.81 11.79 -0.85
C ALA A 80 -3.82 12.55 0.49
N LYS A 81 -3.85 13.90 0.47
CA LYS A 81 -4.02 14.72 1.67
C LYS A 81 -5.38 14.47 2.34
N SER A 82 -6.44 14.45 1.55
CA SER A 82 -7.79 14.15 2.06
C SER A 82 -7.89 12.73 2.60
N ASP A 83 -7.37 11.74 1.86
CA ASP A 83 -7.32 10.35 2.28
C ASP A 83 -6.54 10.17 3.57
N PHE A 84 -5.47 10.94 3.78
CA PHE A 84 -4.67 10.90 5.01
C PHE A 84 -5.48 11.31 6.24
N VAL A 85 -6.26 12.39 6.14
CA VAL A 85 -7.14 12.84 7.23
C VAL A 85 -8.19 11.77 7.54
N LEU A 86 -8.87 11.25 6.51
CA LEU A 86 -9.89 10.21 6.66
C LEU A 86 -9.31 8.90 7.21
N MET A 87 -8.07 8.55 6.84
CA MET A 87 -7.37 7.38 7.34
C MET A 87 -7.08 7.50 8.84
N LYS A 88 -6.62 8.67 9.30
CA LYS A 88 -6.39 8.91 10.75
C LYS A 88 -7.68 8.76 11.55
N GLU A 89 -8.80 9.26 11.05
CA GLU A 89 -10.12 9.07 11.67
C GLU A 89 -10.52 7.59 11.71
N ALA A 90 -10.41 6.90 10.57
CA ALA A 90 -10.78 5.49 10.45
C ALA A 90 -9.93 4.58 11.36
N LEU A 91 -8.63 4.88 11.50
CA LEU A 91 -7.74 4.17 12.43
C LEU A 91 -8.16 4.39 13.88
N LYS A 92 -8.51 5.62 14.25
CA LYS A 92 -8.98 5.96 15.61
C LYS A 92 -10.31 5.28 15.94
N GLU A 93 -11.21 5.19 14.96
CA GLU A 93 -12.52 4.54 15.08
C GLU A 93 -12.43 3.01 14.97
N ALA A 94 -11.27 2.46 14.61
CA ALA A 94 -11.06 1.05 14.29
C ALA A 94 -12.03 0.54 13.19
N ASP A 95 -12.37 1.40 12.22
CA ASP A 95 -13.22 1.07 11.09
C ASP A 95 -12.41 0.40 9.97
N PHE A 96 -12.26 -0.91 10.05
CA PHE A 96 -11.49 -1.68 9.07
C PHE A 96 -12.02 -1.55 7.64
N LYS A 97 -13.33 -1.40 7.48
CA LYS A 97 -13.94 -1.22 6.16
C LYS A 97 -13.48 0.10 5.54
N LYS A 98 -13.58 1.21 6.27
CA LYS A 98 -13.17 2.54 5.82
C LYS A 98 -11.66 2.59 5.53
N ILE A 99 -10.85 1.98 6.42
CA ILE A 99 -9.39 1.82 6.22
C ILE A 99 -9.10 1.13 4.90
N GLY A 100 -9.74 0.00 4.63
CA GLY A 100 -9.54 -0.77 3.42
C GLY A 100 -9.98 -0.03 2.15
N GLU A 101 -11.13 0.62 2.16
CA GLU A 101 -11.65 1.39 1.03
C GLU A 101 -10.73 2.57 0.68
N ILE A 102 -10.22 3.31 1.68
CA ILE A 102 -9.26 4.39 1.47
C ILE A 102 -7.95 3.83 0.90
N THR A 103 -7.46 2.71 1.46
CA THR A 103 -6.23 2.06 1.03
C THR A 103 -6.28 1.67 -0.46
N GLU A 104 -7.34 1.02 -0.91
CA GLU A 104 -7.53 0.64 -2.32
C GLU A 104 -7.64 1.87 -3.23
N SER A 105 -8.50 2.81 -2.85
CA SER A 105 -8.75 4.02 -3.63
C SER A 105 -7.49 4.86 -3.82
N ASN A 106 -6.67 5.02 -2.77
CA ASN A 106 -5.42 5.77 -2.84
C ASN A 106 -4.39 5.06 -3.73
N ALA A 107 -4.22 3.74 -3.57
CA ALA A 107 -3.30 2.96 -4.39
C ALA A 107 -3.66 3.03 -5.88
N LEU A 108 -4.93 2.88 -6.23
CA LEU A 108 -5.40 2.99 -7.61
C LEU A 108 -5.20 4.39 -8.18
N ALA A 109 -5.44 5.45 -7.40
CA ALA A 109 -5.23 6.83 -7.84
C ALA A 109 -3.73 7.11 -8.10
N MET A 110 -2.84 6.61 -7.25
CA MET A 110 -1.39 6.70 -7.47
C MET A 110 -0.99 6.00 -8.78
N HIS A 111 -1.46 4.78 -9.03
CA HIS A 111 -1.19 4.08 -10.29
C HIS A 111 -1.81 4.77 -11.50
N GLY A 112 -2.92 5.49 -11.33
CA GLY A 112 -3.51 6.34 -12.36
C GLY A 112 -2.55 7.41 -12.88
N THR A 113 -1.70 7.97 -12.03
CA THR A 113 -0.71 9.00 -12.44
C THR A 113 0.32 8.46 -13.42
N THR A 114 0.63 7.16 -13.37
CA THR A 114 1.60 6.54 -14.29
C THR A 114 1.06 6.43 -15.71
N SER A 115 -0.23 6.18 -15.87
CA SER A 115 -0.89 6.08 -17.18
C SER A 115 -1.13 7.43 -17.85
N THR A 116 -1.19 8.51 -17.08
CA THR A 116 -1.35 9.89 -17.58
C THR A 116 -0.02 10.66 -17.70
N SER A 117 1.10 10.02 -17.39
CA SER A 117 2.43 10.59 -17.57
C SER A 117 2.91 10.51 -19.02
N THR A 118 3.96 11.27 -19.38
CA THR A 118 4.54 11.26 -20.72
C THR A 118 6.04 10.94 -20.67
N PRO A 119 6.50 9.84 -21.31
CA PRO A 119 5.69 8.77 -21.87
C PRO A 119 4.93 7.99 -20.80
N SER A 120 3.73 7.52 -21.15
CA SER A 120 2.91 6.73 -20.21
C SER A 120 3.55 5.36 -19.94
N PHE A 121 3.30 4.83 -18.74
CA PHE A 121 3.72 3.50 -18.36
C PHE A 121 2.77 2.93 -17.30
N SER A 122 2.88 1.65 -17.00
CA SER A 122 2.19 1.01 -15.89
C SER A 122 3.13 0.08 -15.14
N PHE A 123 3.01 0.04 -13.82
CA PHE A 123 3.60 -1.02 -13.01
C PHE A 123 2.68 -2.24 -12.94
N LEU A 124 1.37 -2.04 -13.13
CA LEU A 124 0.38 -3.10 -13.06
C LEU A 124 0.37 -3.90 -14.37
N THR A 125 0.24 -5.20 -14.23
CA THR A 125 0.12 -6.18 -15.32
C THR A 125 -1.27 -6.81 -15.27
N GLU A 126 -1.63 -7.59 -16.29
CA GLU A 126 -2.86 -8.38 -16.29
C GLU A 126 -2.99 -9.24 -15.02
N GLU A 127 -1.88 -9.86 -14.60
CA GLU A 127 -1.86 -10.66 -13.36
C GLU A 127 -2.07 -9.81 -12.09
N SER A 128 -1.63 -8.53 -12.08
CA SER A 128 -1.95 -7.62 -10.98
C SER A 128 -3.45 -7.39 -10.88
N TYR A 129 -4.12 -7.20 -12.01
CA TYR A 129 -5.59 -7.06 -12.04
C TYR A 129 -6.29 -8.34 -11.61
N MET A 130 -5.82 -9.51 -12.06
CA MET A 130 -6.33 -10.81 -11.59
C MET A 130 -6.22 -10.95 -10.07
N ALA A 131 -5.09 -10.57 -9.48
CA ALA A 131 -4.88 -10.60 -8.04
C ALA A 131 -5.85 -9.66 -7.30
N MET A 132 -6.08 -8.44 -7.81
CA MET A 132 -7.07 -7.51 -7.26
C MET A 132 -8.49 -8.06 -7.36
N ASP A 133 -8.84 -8.72 -8.45
CA ASP A 133 -10.17 -9.30 -8.66
C ASP A 133 -10.43 -10.48 -7.72
N ILE A 134 -9.41 -11.31 -7.41
CA ILE A 134 -9.48 -12.33 -6.36
C ILE A 134 -9.84 -11.70 -5.01
N VAL A 135 -9.19 -10.60 -4.64
CA VAL A 135 -9.50 -9.90 -3.36
C VAL A 135 -10.92 -9.38 -3.33
N LYS A 136 -11.40 -8.78 -4.43
CA LYS A 136 -12.79 -8.30 -4.55
C LYS A 136 -13.79 -9.44 -4.48
N GLU A 137 -13.51 -10.55 -5.15
CA GLU A 137 -14.36 -11.75 -5.12
C GLU A 137 -14.47 -12.31 -3.69
N LEU A 138 -13.35 -12.45 -2.98
CA LEU A 138 -13.36 -12.92 -1.60
C LEU A 138 -14.13 -11.96 -0.68
N ARG A 139 -13.94 -10.65 -0.86
CA ARG A 139 -14.71 -9.65 -0.11
C ARG A 139 -16.22 -9.77 -0.39
N SER A 140 -16.64 -10.06 -1.62
CA SER A 140 -18.05 -10.29 -1.96
C SER A 140 -18.63 -11.53 -1.27
N LYS A 141 -17.78 -12.49 -0.91
CA LYS A 141 -18.11 -13.69 -0.13
C LYS A 141 -18.07 -13.47 1.40
N GLY A 142 -17.79 -12.23 1.85
CA GLY A 142 -17.81 -11.84 3.26
C GLY A 142 -16.43 -11.85 3.94
N TYR A 143 -15.34 -12.12 3.24
CA TYR A 143 -14.00 -12.01 3.81
C TYR A 143 -13.60 -10.54 3.97
N ARG A 144 -13.01 -10.19 5.11
CA ARG A 144 -12.53 -8.84 5.42
C ARG A 144 -11.12 -8.65 4.83
N CYS A 145 -11.05 -8.31 3.56
CA CYS A 145 -9.77 -8.12 2.86
C CYS A 145 -9.85 -6.98 1.84
N TYR A 146 -8.73 -6.27 1.72
CA TYR A 146 -8.55 -5.16 0.79
C TYR A 146 -7.17 -5.25 0.16
N PHE A 147 -7.00 -4.69 -1.04
CA PHE A 147 -5.69 -4.69 -1.69
C PHE A 147 -5.00 -3.33 -1.62
N THR A 148 -3.70 -3.36 -1.74
CA THR A 148 -2.87 -2.18 -2.00
C THR A 148 -1.66 -2.55 -2.84
N MET A 149 -1.05 -1.57 -3.48
CA MET A 149 0.18 -1.72 -4.25
C MET A 149 1.09 -0.53 -3.98
N ASP A 150 2.38 -0.78 -3.96
CA ASP A 150 3.40 0.25 -4.12
C ASP A 150 3.79 0.36 -5.60
N ALA A 151 4.85 1.08 -5.93
CA ALA A 151 5.35 1.22 -7.30
C ALA A 151 5.92 -0.11 -7.83
N GLY A 152 5.04 -1.07 -8.08
CA GLY A 152 5.35 -2.41 -8.59
C GLY A 152 4.10 -3.21 -8.93
N PRO A 153 4.25 -4.40 -9.55
CA PRO A 153 3.14 -5.24 -9.98
C PRO A 153 2.55 -6.10 -8.86
N ASN A 154 3.29 -6.31 -7.76
CA ASN A 154 2.88 -7.20 -6.69
C ASN A 154 1.73 -6.59 -5.88
N VAL A 155 0.69 -7.39 -5.62
CA VAL A 155 -0.50 -6.96 -4.89
C VAL A 155 -0.37 -7.40 -3.43
N LYS A 156 -0.53 -6.45 -2.52
CA LYS A 156 -0.57 -6.71 -1.09
C LYS A 156 -2.01 -6.79 -0.65
N VAL A 157 -2.32 -7.77 0.18
CA VAL A 157 -3.65 -7.96 0.76
C VAL A 157 -3.59 -7.58 2.22
N LEU A 158 -4.37 -6.57 2.60
CA LEU A 158 -4.58 -6.12 3.97
C LEU A 158 -5.78 -6.88 4.55
N TYR A 159 -5.64 -7.41 5.75
CA TYR A 159 -6.70 -8.16 6.46
C TYR A 159 -6.53 -8.00 7.97
N LEU A 160 -7.52 -8.46 8.75
CA LEU A 160 -7.37 -8.58 10.20
C LEU A 160 -6.68 -9.90 10.53
N ARG A 161 -5.72 -9.90 11.45
CA ARG A 161 -4.87 -11.04 11.79
C ARG A 161 -5.66 -12.30 12.12
N GLU A 162 -6.79 -12.15 12.79
CA GLU A 162 -7.69 -13.25 13.13
C GLU A 162 -8.27 -14.01 11.92
N ASP A 163 -8.30 -13.37 10.74
CA ASP A 163 -8.80 -13.96 9.49
C ASP A 163 -7.70 -14.64 8.66
N GLN A 164 -6.44 -14.56 9.09
CA GLN A 164 -5.26 -14.92 8.28
C GLN A 164 -5.35 -16.32 7.68
N ASP A 165 -5.57 -17.32 8.49
CA ASP A 165 -5.50 -18.71 8.05
C ASP A 165 -6.60 -19.04 7.03
N LYS A 166 -7.83 -18.58 7.31
CA LYS A 166 -8.97 -18.76 6.41
C LYS A 166 -8.75 -18.05 5.08
N LEU A 167 -8.28 -16.80 5.16
CA LEU A 167 -8.06 -15.98 3.97
C LEU A 167 -6.90 -16.55 3.13
N TYR A 168 -5.81 -16.99 3.77
CA TYR A 168 -4.69 -17.63 3.10
C TYR A 168 -5.11 -18.90 2.37
N GLU A 169 -5.94 -19.76 3.00
CA GLU A 169 -6.46 -20.97 2.39
C GLU A 169 -7.26 -20.66 1.11
N GLU A 170 -8.19 -19.70 1.18
CA GLU A 170 -9.03 -19.33 0.04
C GLU A 170 -8.22 -18.66 -1.09
N ILE A 171 -7.31 -17.75 -0.75
CA ILE A 171 -6.43 -17.14 -1.74
C ILE A 171 -5.56 -18.20 -2.42
N SER A 172 -5.02 -19.17 -1.68
CA SER A 172 -4.17 -20.25 -2.22
C SER A 172 -4.91 -21.16 -3.22
N LYS A 173 -6.24 -21.26 -3.12
CA LYS A 173 -7.07 -21.97 -4.10
C LYS A 173 -7.15 -21.24 -5.43
N LEU A 174 -7.10 -19.93 -5.43
CA LEU A 174 -7.30 -19.05 -6.59
C LEU A 174 -5.97 -18.54 -7.16
N TRP A 175 -5.01 -18.19 -6.33
CA TRP A 175 -3.69 -17.70 -6.70
C TRP A 175 -2.64 -18.81 -6.67
N LYS A 176 -2.14 -19.22 -7.87
CA LYS A 176 -1.23 -20.38 -8.02
C LYS A 176 0.26 -20.01 -7.99
N LYS A 177 0.57 -18.74 -7.81
CA LYS A 177 1.94 -18.25 -7.63
C LYS A 177 2.27 -18.10 -6.13
N LYS A 178 3.47 -17.66 -5.84
CA LYS A 178 3.98 -17.42 -4.48
C LYS A 178 3.11 -16.43 -3.71
N ILE A 179 2.83 -16.77 -2.47
CA ILE A 179 2.23 -15.89 -1.47
C ILE A 179 3.27 -15.73 -0.36
N ILE A 180 3.51 -14.49 0.07
CA ILE A 180 4.40 -14.19 1.19
C ILE A 180 3.54 -13.63 2.32
N LEU A 181 3.53 -14.28 3.46
CA LEU A 181 2.95 -13.73 4.69
C LEU A 181 3.96 -12.75 5.28
N CYS A 182 3.53 -11.51 5.50
CA CYS A 182 4.34 -10.53 6.21
C CYS A 182 4.22 -10.83 7.71
N MET A 183 5.33 -11.29 8.29
CA MET A 183 5.46 -11.49 9.75
C MET A 183 5.88 -10.15 10.39
N GLU A 184 5.51 -9.97 11.65
CA GLU A 184 5.97 -8.83 12.46
C GLU A 184 7.47 -8.90 12.72
#